data_865a98dd783a0e77a75f106ea0e59c7f
#
_entry.id   865a98dd783a0e77a75f106ea0e59c7f
#
_cell.length_a   1.000
_cell.length_b   1.000
_cell.length_c   1.000
_cell.angle_alpha   90.00
_cell.angle_beta   90.00
_cell.angle_gamma   90.00
#
_symmetry.space_group_name_H-M   'P 1'
#
loop_
_entity.id
_entity.type
_entity.pdbx_description
1 polymer ?
#
loop_
_entity_poly.entity_id
_entity_poly.type
_entity_poly.pdbx_seq_one_letter_code
_entity_poly.pdbx_strand_id
1 'polypeptide(L)'
;MELVEIFKAFGDETRIRILNLLRNSEMCVCEIEAILGINQSNASRHLNKLKNTGIIDYDKKAQWVYYKMDENFIKKYPLLYEFFCKEVEKDSKCIYDLKKWNELKKCNFGCKEIEKDKENVLKQLGKVQ
;
A
#
# COMPACT_ATOMS: atom_id res chain seq x y z
N MET A 1 4.53 20.29 14.20
CA MET A 1 3.06 20.37 14.10
C MET A 1 2.52 19.13 13.42
N GLU A 2 1.56 18.47 14.04
CA GLU A 2 0.99 17.22 13.53
C GLU A 2 0.45 17.34 12.10
N LEU A 3 -0.29 18.41 11.81
CA LEU A 3 -0.85 18.63 10.48
C LEU A 3 0.23 18.70 9.41
N VAL A 4 1.34 19.36 9.68
CA VAL A 4 2.46 19.48 8.75
C VAL A 4 3.07 18.12 8.49
N GLU A 5 3.26 17.29 9.53
CA GLU A 5 3.81 15.95 9.38
C GLU A 5 2.90 15.05 8.55
N ILE A 6 1.58 15.19 8.72
CA ILE A 6 0.60 14.48 7.92
C ILE A 6 0.74 14.86 6.43
N PHE A 7 0.78 16.16 6.13
CA PHE A 7 0.93 16.62 4.75
C PHE A 7 2.27 16.19 4.13
N LYS A 8 3.34 16.21 4.91
CA LYS A 8 4.64 15.70 4.44
C LYS A 8 4.57 14.21 4.10
N ALA A 9 3.87 13.43 4.92
CA ALA A 9 3.70 12.01 4.66
C ALA A 9 2.89 11.75 3.38
N PHE A 10 1.84 12.54 3.13
CA PHE A 10 1.05 12.45 1.90
C PHE A 10 1.76 13.06 0.68
N GLY A 11 2.78 13.86 0.88
CA GLY A 11 3.46 14.58 -0.20
C GLY A 11 4.50 13.78 -0.97
N ASP A 12 4.26 12.48 -1.17
CA ASP A 12 5.16 11.58 -1.90
C ASP A 12 4.32 10.61 -2.72
N GLU A 13 4.66 10.46 -4.01
CA GLU A 13 3.90 9.63 -4.93
C GLU A 13 3.84 8.16 -4.48
N THR A 14 4.95 7.59 -4.07
CA THR A 14 5.01 6.19 -3.62
C THR A 14 4.13 5.99 -2.39
N ARG A 15 4.19 6.92 -1.43
CA ARG A 15 3.35 6.83 -0.23
C ARG A 15 1.86 6.96 -0.55
N ILE A 16 1.49 7.84 -1.47
CA ILE A 16 0.10 7.94 -1.94
C ILE A 16 -0.36 6.60 -2.55
N ARG A 17 0.48 5.98 -3.37
CA ARG A 17 0.16 4.69 -3.99
C ARG A 17 0.03 3.57 -2.95
N ILE A 18 0.90 3.56 -1.95
CA ILE A 18 0.79 2.61 -0.82
C ILE A 18 -0.53 2.80 -0.10
N LEU A 19 -0.88 4.03 0.25
CA LEU A 19 -2.13 4.33 0.95
C LEU A 19 -3.36 3.95 0.12
N ASN A 20 -3.30 4.13 -1.19
CA ASN A 20 -4.37 3.70 -2.09
C ASN A 20 -4.61 2.19 -2.00
N LEU A 21 -3.54 1.40 -1.90
CA LEU A 21 -3.66 -0.04 -1.72
C LEU A 21 -4.23 -0.38 -0.35
N LEU A 22 -3.70 0.23 0.71
CA LEU A 22 -4.10 -0.07 2.08
C LEU A 22 -5.52 0.38 2.44
N ARG A 23 -6.07 1.35 1.74
CA ARG A 23 -7.48 1.74 1.94
C ARG A 23 -8.46 0.65 1.49
N ASN A 24 -8.00 -0.25 0.62
CA ASN A 24 -8.82 -1.33 0.08
C ASN A 24 -8.65 -2.65 0.86
N SER A 25 -7.45 -2.91 1.38
CA SER A 25 -7.16 -4.17 2.07
C SER A 25 -5.88 -4.05 2.88
N GLU A 26 -5.75 -4.84 3.93
CA GLU A 26 -4.45 -4.99 4.58
C GLU A 26 -3.51 -5.77 3.66
N MET A 27 -2.22 -5.45 3.71
CA MET A 27 -1.21 -6.07 2.84
C MET A 27 0.12 -6.24 3.55
N CYS A 28 0.83 -7.31 3.21
CA CYS A 28 2.21 -7.47 3.65
C CYS A 28 3.15 -6.69 2.71
N VAL A 29 4.39 -6.47 3.16
CA VAL A 29 5.36 -5.68 2.39
C VAL A 29 5.66 -6.30 1.03
N CYS A 30 5.72 -7.63 0.93
CA CYS A 30 6.03 -8.30 -0.34
C CYS A 30 4.93 -8.08 -1.39
N GLU A 31 3.68 -7.99 -0.99
CA GLU A 31 2.59 -7.65 -1.91
C GLU A 31 2.73 -6.21 -2.43
N ILE A 32 3.05 -5.28 -1.53
CA ILE A 32 3.27 -3.88 -1.89
C ILE A 32 4.46 -3.76 -2.86
N GLU A 33 5.57 -4.43 -2.56
CA GLU A 33 6.74 -4.46 -3.44
C GLU A 33 6.39 -4.95 -4.84
N ALA A 34 5.67 -6.07 -4.92
CA ALA A 34 5.29 -6.68 -6.19
C ALA A 34 4.40 -5.75 -7.02
N ILE A 35 3.39 -5.15 -6.39
CA ILE A 35 2.44 -4.27 -7.08
C ILE A 35 3.11 -2.98 -7.55
N LEU A 36 3.90 -2.34 -6.68
CA LEU A 36 4.51 -1.04 -7.00
C LEU A 36 5.83 -1.17 -7.76
N GLY A 37 6.41 -2.36 -7.82
CA GLY A 37 7.70 -2.56 -8.47
C GLY A 37 8.85 -1.89 -7.73
N ILE A 38 8.80 -1.83 -6.41
CA ILE A 38 9.84 -1.23 -5.58
C ILE A 38 10.54 -2.29 -4.73
N ASN A 39 11.76 -2.00 -4.30
CA ASN A 39 12.50 -2.93 -3.44
C ASN A 39 12.08 -2.81 -1.97
N GLN A 40 12.51 -3.78 -1.16
CA GLN A 40 12.15 -3.85 0.25
C GLN A 40 12.60 -2.61 1.04
N SER A 41 13.80 -2.11 0.78
CA SER A 41 14.33 -0.92 1.46
C SER A 41 13.43 0.30 1.25
N ASN A 42 13.01 0.53 0.01
CA ASN A 42 12.12 1.64 -0.32
C ASN A 42 10.74 1.45 0.30
N ALA A 43 10.17 0.24 0.18
CA ALA A 43 8.87 -0.06 0.77
C ALA A 43 8.90 0.15 2.29
N SER A 44 9.89 -0.40 2.97
CA SER A 44 10.03 -0.28 4.43
C SER A 44 10.20 1.16 4.87
N ARG A 45 11.00 1.95 4.14
CA ARG A 45 11.23 3.37 4.45
C ARG A 45 9.92 4.16 4.40
N HIS A 46 9.14 3.96 3.36
CA HIS A 46 7.86 4.65 3.20
C HIS A 46 6.82 4.17 4.22
N LEU A 47 6.76 2.87 4.47
CA LEU A 47 5.84 2.31 5.47
C LEU A 47 6.18 2.81 6.88
N ASN A 48 7.46 2.90 7.22
CA ASN A 48 7.89 3.44 8.51
C ASN A 48 7.50 4.91 8.66
N LYS A 49 7.66 5.71 7.61
CA LYS A 49 7.24 7.12 7.64
C LYS A 49 5.74 7.25 7.91
N LEU A 50 4.93 6.45 7.21
CA LEU A 50 3.48 6.46 7.36
C LEU A 50 3.05 5.97 8.74
N LYS A 51 3.70 4.93 9.25
CA LYS A 51 3.42 4.40 10.59
C LYS A 51 3.78 5.40 11.67
N ASN A 52 4.96 5.99 11.58
CA ASN A 52 5.45 6.95 12.57
C ASN A 52 4.59 8.23 12.61
N THR A 53 3.93 8.56 11.51
CA THR A 53 2.99 9.69 11.43
C THR A 53 1.60 9.32 11.93
N GLY A 54 1.35 8.02 12.16
CA GLY A 54 0.06 7.54 12.67
C GLY A 54 -1.02 7.37 11.61
N ILE A 55 -0.65 7.33 10.32
CA ILE A 55 -1.60 7.17 9.22
C ILE A 55 -1.92 5.70 8.99
N ILE A 56 -0.96 4.82 9.18
CA ILE A 56 -1.11 3.38 9.05
C ILE A 56 -0.69 2.68 10.34
N ASP A 57 -1.13 1.44 10.47
CA ASP A 57 -0.75 0.56 11.55
C ASP A 57 -0.42 -0.82 10.96
N TYR A 58 -0.01 -1.76 11.79
CA TYR A 58 0.28 -3.11 11.34
C TYR A 58 -0.11 -4.14 12.38
N ASP A 59 -0.38 -5.35 11.89
CA ASP A 59 -0.59 -6.55 12.72
C ASP A 59 0.38 -7.62 12.29
N LYS A 60 0.93 -8.35 13.25
CA LYS A 60 1.76 -9.51 12.96
C LYS A 60 0.89 -10.75 13.01
N LYS A 61 0.86 -11.52 11.91
CA LYS A 61 0.13 -12.78 11.78
C LYS A 61 1.14 -13.86 11.41
N ALA A 62 1.42 -14.79 12.33
CA ALA A 62 2.49 -15.79 12.19
C ALA A 62 3.84 -15.08 11.94
N GLN A 63 4.50 -15.36 10.82
CA GLN A 63 5.78 -14.75 10.46
C GLN A 63 5.63 -13.50 9.60
N TRP A 64 4.39 -13.12 9.23
CA TRP A 64 4.10 -12.04 8.30
C TRP A 64 3.60 -10.81 9.03
N VAL A 65 3.99 -9.62 8.54
CA VAL A 65 3.49 -8.33 9.01
C VAL A 65 2.55 -7.77 7.97
N TYR A 66 1.32 -7.47 8.37
CA TYR A 66 0.30 -6.88 7.50
C TYR A 66 0.05 -5.44 7.90
N TYR A 67 0.18 -4.53 6.93
CA TYR A 67 -0.07 -3.11 7.12
C TYR A 67 -1.51 -2.77 6.74
N LYS A 68 -2.08 -1.80 7.43
CA LYS A 68 -3.47 -1.36 7.22
C LYS A 68 -3.61 0.12 7.56
N MET A 69 -4.67 0.75 7.06
CA MET A 69 -4.99 2.11 7.49
C MET A 69 -5.27 2.11 8.99
N ASP A 70 -4.80 3.14 9.68
CA ASP A 70 -5.07 3.32 11.11
C ASP A 70 -6.48 3.89 11.27
N GLU A 71 -7.35 3.15 12.00
CA GLU A 71 -8.72 3.56 12.23
C GLU A 71 -8.83 4.89 12.99
N ASN A 72 -7.90 5.13 13.92
CA ASN A 72 -7.88 6.38 14.69
C ASN A 72 -7.56 7.58 13.79
N PHE A 73 -6.68 7.38 12.79
CA PHE A 73 -6.40 8.41 11.80
C PHE A 73 -7.66 8.78 11.01
N ILE A 74 -8.38 7.76 10.54
CA ILE A 74 -9.62 7.97 9.76
C ILE A 74 -10.67 8.71 10.61
N LYS A 75 -10.82 8.33 11.87
CA LYS A 75 -11.78 8.96 12.79
C LYS A 75 -11.40 10.39 13.13
N LYS A 76 -10.11 10.67 13.26
CA LYS A 76 -9.60 12.00 13.60
C LYS A 76 -9.64 12.97 12.43
N TYR A 77 -9.40 12.48 11.23
CA TYR A 77 -9.30 13.28 10.01
C TYR A 77 -10.22 12.75 8.89
N PRO A 78 -11.54 12.68 9.15
CA PRO A 78 -12.46 12.06 8.18
C PRO A 78 -12.54 12.82 6.85
N LEU A 79 -12.49 14.14 6.88
CA LEU A 79 -12.55 14.94 5.64
C LEU A 79 -11.29 14.79 4.80
N LEU A 80 -10.14 14.73 5.44
CA LEU A 80 -8.88 14.51 4.74
C LEU A 80 -8.86 13.13 4.08
N TYR A 81 -9.29 12.12 4.81
CA TYR A 81 -9.36 10.74 4.30
C TYR A 81 -10.34 10.63 3.13
N GLU A 82 -11.52 11.25 3.25
CA GLU A 82 -12.52 11.27 2.17
C GLU A 82 -11.96 11.94 0.91
N PHE A 83 -11.31 13.09 1.07
CA PHE A 83 -10.67 13.79 -0.04
C PHE A 83 -9.64 12.89 -0.73
N PHE A 84 -8.76 12.29 0.07
CA PHE A 84 -7.74 11.38 -0.44
C PHE A 84 -8.36 10.24 -1.25
N CYS A 85 -9.37 9.54 -0.70
CA CYS A 85 -10.02 8.42 -1.36
C CYS A 85 -10.62 8.83 -2.71
N LYS A 86 -11.27 9.99 -2.77
CA LYS A 86 -11.86 10.47 -4.01
C LYS A 86 -10.82 10.82 -5.07
N GLU A 87 -9.70 11.39 -4.64
CA GLU A 87 -8.65 11.81 -5.59
C GLU A 87 -7.90 10.61 -6.17
N VAL A 88 -7.56 9.60 -5.36
CA VAL A 88 -6.84 8.43 -5.87
C VAL A 88 -7.70 7.58 -6.80
N GLU A 89 -9.02 7.61 -6.67
CA GLU A 89 -9.93 6.92 -7.58
C GLU A 89 -9.85 7.45 -9.02
N LYS A 90 -9.40 8.67 -9.20
CA LYS A 90 -9.24 9.32 -10.51
C LYS A 90 -7.82 9.17 -11.08
N ASP A 91 -6.86 8.80 -10.25
CA ASP A 91 -5.46 8.77 -10.66
C ASP A 91 -5.12 7.50 -11.44
N SER A 92 -4.50 7.68 -12.61
CA SER A 92 -4.20 6.55 -13.51
C SER A 92 -3.25 5.52 -12.91
N LYS A 93 -2.24 5.95 -12.17
CA LYS A 93 -1.30 5.04 -11.50
C LYS A 93 -1.97 4.26 -10.39
N CYS A 94 -2.80 4.92 -9.59
CA CYS A 94 -3.55 4.28 -8.51
C CYS A 94 -4.56 3.27 -9.06
N ILE A 95 -5.22 3.59 -10.15
CA ILE A 95 -6.14 2.67 -10.84
C ILE A 95 -5.37 1.44 -11.34
N TYR A 96 -4.20 1.66 -11.95
CA TYR A 96 -3.36 0.58 -12.45
C TYR A 96 -2.86 -0.34 -11.32
N ASP A 97 -2.48 0.25 -10.19
CA ASP A 97 -2.04 -0.52 -9.02
C ASP A 97 -3.15 -1.45 -8.51
N LEU A 98 -4.39 -0.98 -8.50
CA LEU A 98 -5.54 -1.80 -8.09
C LEU A 98 -5.81 -2.94 -9.07
N LYS A 99 -5.58 -2.74 -10.36
CA LYS A 99 -5.68 -3.81 -11.37
C LYS A 99 -4.63 -4.90 -11.09
N LYS A 100 -3.41 -4.51 -10.78
CA LYS A 100 -2.36 -5.46 -10.38
C LYS A 100 -2.74 -6.22 -9.11
N TRP A 101 -3.28 -5.52 -8.12
CA TRP A 101 -3.76 -6.14 -6.89
C TRP A 101 -4.83 -7.18 -7.16
N ASN A 102 -5.80 -6.85 -8.01
CA ASN A 102 -6.87 -7.78 -8.39
C ASN A 102 -6.30 -9.02 -9.11
N GLU A 103 -5.31 -8.83 -9.97
CA GLU A 103 -4.65 -9.94 -10.67
C GLU A 103 -3.88 -10.82 -9.69
N LEU A 104 -3.18 -10.22 -8.74
CA LEU A 104 -2.46 -10.93 -7.68
C LEU A 104 -3.41 -11.83 -6.88
N LYS A 105 -4.59 -11.31 -6.52
CA LYS A 105 -5.62 -12.07 -5.80
C LYS A 105 -6.15 -13.24 -6.63
N LYS A 106 -6.42 -13.02 -7.91
CA LYS A 106 -6.90 -14.07 -8.82
C LYS A 106 -5.94 -15.24 -8.93
N CYS A 107 -4.64 -14.94 -8.94
CA CYS A 107 -3.59 -15.96 -9.04
C CYS A 107 -3.26 -16.61 -7.69
N ASN A 108 -3.91 -16.19 -6.61
CA ASN A 108 -3.63 -16.62 -5.23
C ASN A 108 -2.18 -16.38 -4.81
N PHE A 109 -1.56 -15.31 -5.33
CA PHE A 109 -0.21 -14.93 -4.93
C PHE A 109 -0.25 -14.16 -3.61
N GLY A 110 -0.08 -14.86 -2.48
CA GLY A 110 0.14 -14.25 -1.18
C GLY A 110 1.64 -14.05 -0.93
N CYS A 111 1.98 -13.57 0.25
CA CYS A 111 3.38 -13.31 0.62
C CYS A 111 4.29 -14.52 0.43
N LYS A 112 3.80 -15.71 0.79
CA LYS A 112 4.57 -16.95 0.70
C LYS A 112 4.92 -17.29 -0.74
N GLU A 113 3.97 -17.16 -1.64
CA GLU A 113 4.14 -17.45 -3.06
C GLU A 113 5.04 -16.41 -3.72
N ILE A 114 4.89 -15.15 -3.37
CA ILE A 114 5.72 -14.05 -3.88
C ILE A 114 7.18 -14.27 -3.51
N GLU A 115 7.47 -14.66 -2.27
CA GLU A 115 8.85 -14.91 -1.84
C GLU A 115 9.47 -16.11 -2.53
N LYS A 116 8.67 -17.15 -2.81
CA LYS A 116 9.15 -18.36 -3.47
C LYS A 116 9.50 -18.13 -4.94
N ASP A 117 8.72 -17.33 -5.63
CA ASP A 117 8.88 -17.13 -7.07
C ASP A 117 8.51 -15.71 -7.49
N LYS A 118 9.30 -14.77 -7.00
CA LYS A 118 9.08 -13.34 -7.27
C LYS A 118 9.12 -13.01 -8.76
N GLU A 119 10.01 -13.66 -9.51
CA GLU A 119 10.14 -13.45 -10.96
C GLU A 119 8.86 -13.83 -11.71
N ASN A 120 8.29 -14.98 -11.40
CA ASN A 120 7.05 -15.43 -12.02
C ASN A 120 5.88 -14.50 -11.68
N VAL A 121 5.79 -14.07 -10.42
CA VAL A 121 4.77 -13.12 -9.99
C VAL A 121 4.88 -11.83 -10.79
N LEU A 122 6.08 -11.28 -10.95
CA LEU A 122 6.32 -10.06 -11.72
C LEU A 122 5.94 -10.23 -13.19
N LYS A 123 6.23 -11.40 -13.78
CA LYS A 123 5.83 -11.71 -15.16
C LYS A 123 4.31 -11.71 -15.31
N GLN A 124 3.59 -12.33 -14.38
CA GLN A 124 2.14 -12.36 -14.41
C GLN A 124 1.55 -10.95 -14.26
N LEU A 125 2.09 -10.13 -13.37
CA LEU A 125 1.67 -8.76 -13.19
C LEU A 125 1.97 -7.88 -14.40
N GLY A 126 3.05 -8.18 -15.13
CA GLY A 126 3.40 -7.49 -16.37
C GLY A 126 2.38 -7.65 -17.49
N LYS A 127 1.48 -8.63 -17.40
CA LYS A 127 0.39 -8.85 -18.36
C LYS A 127 -0.86 -8.05 -18.05
N VAL A 128 -0.88 -7.35 -16.92
CA VAL A 128 -2.01 -6.48 -16.52
C VAL A 128 -1.99 -5.22 -17.38
N GLN A 129 -3.14 -4.85 -17.93
CA GLN A 129 -3.32 -3.67 -18.77
C GLN A 129 -4.19 -2.62 -18.09
#